data_cf61a58e6927c5495f25516325fbd47e
#
_entry.id   cf61a58e6927c5495f25516325fbd47e
#
_cell.length_a   1.000
_cell.length_b   1.000
_cell.length_c   1.000
_cell.angle_alpha   90.00
_cell.angle_beta   90.00
_cell.angle_gamma   90.00
#
_symmetry.space_group_name_H-M   'P 1'
#
loop_
_entity.id
_entity.type
_entity.pdbx_description
1 polymer ?
#
loop_
_entity_poly.entity_id
_entity_poly.type
_entity_poly.pdbx_seq_one_letter_code
_entity_poly.pdbx_strand_id
1 'polypeptide(L)'
;MNFSESERLQQLSNEYILGGVNSPSRSYKAVGGGAPVVMKEGHGAYLYDVDGNKFIDYLQAYGPIITGHAHPHITKAIQEQAAKGVLFGTPTELEIEFSKKLRDAIPSLEKIRFVNSGTEAVMTTIRVARAYTKRNKIIKFAGSYHGHSDLVLVAAGSGPSQLGSPDSAGVPESVAREVITVPFNDINAYKEAIEFWGDEIAAVLVEPIVGNFGMVMPQPGFLEEVNEISHNNGTLVIYDEVITAFRFHYGAAQDLLGVIPDLTAFGKIVGGGLPIGGYDGRQDIMEQVAPLGPAYQAGTMAGNPLSMKAGIALLEVLEQDGVYEKLDSLGQQLEEGLLKLIEKHNITATINRIYGSLTLYFTDEKVTHYDQVEHSDGEAFGKFFKLMLNQGINLAPSKFEAWFLTTEHTEEDIKQTLKAADYAFSQMK
;
A
#
# COMPACT_ATOMS: atom_id res chain seq x y z
N MET A 1 25.31 6.70 14.40
CA MET A 1 25.60 5.40 13.76
C MET A 1 26.70 5.55 12.71
N ASN A 2 27.35 4.45 12.30
CA ASN A 2 28.29 4.42 11.18
C ASN A 2 27.55 3.90 9.94
N PHE A 3 27.77 4.49 8.77
CA PHE A 3 27.14 4.10 7.49
C PHE A 3 28.17 3.99 6.34
N SER A 4 29.46 3.87 6.67
CA SER A 4 30.55 3.92 5.67
C SER A 4 30.48 2.79 4.65
N GLU A 5 30.09 1.59 5.07
CA GLU A 5 29.94 0.45 4.14
C GLU A 5 28.68 0.58 3.28
N SER A 6 27.58 1.07 3.85
CA SER A 6 26.37 1.42 3.09
C SER A 6 26.66 2.46 2.02
N GLU A 7 27.42 3.52 2.35
CA GLU A 7 27.83 4.54 1.39
C GLU A 7 28.69 3.96 0.25
N ARG A 8 29.69 3.13 0.60
CA ARG A 8 30.54 2.43 -0.39
C ARG A 8 29.71 1.52 -1.31
N LEU A 9 28.81 0.72 -0.75
CA LEU A 9 27.95 -0.17 -1.53
C LEU A 9 26.95 0.58 -2.39
N GLN A 10 26.44 1.72 -1.92
CA GLN A 10 25.56 2.56 -2.73
C GLN A 10 26.29 3.18 -3.93
N GLN A 11 27.57 3.59 -3.76
CA GLN A 11 28.39 4.04 -4.90
C GLN A 11 28.55 2.91 -5.92
N LEU A 12 28.88 1.70 -5.47
CA LEU A 12 28.99 0.52 -6.35
C LEU A 12 27.64 0.19 -7.00
N SER A 13 26.53 0.29 -6.27
CA SER A 13 25.18 0.03 -6.81
C SER A 13 24.84 0.95 -7.98
N ASN A 14 25.28 2.22 -7.94
CA ASN A 14 25.07 3.16 -9.05
C ASN A 14 25.77 2.75 -10.35
N GLU A 15 26.79 1.89 -10.29
CA GLU A 15 27.49 1.37 -11.48
C GLU A 15 26.67 0.25 -12.17
N TYR A 16 25.90 -0.53 -11.41
CA TYR A 16 25.21 -1.73 -11.90
C TYR A 16 23.68 -1.63 -11.90
N ILE A 17 23.11 -0.74 -11.08
CA ILE A 17 21.65 -0.58 -10.92
C ILE A 17 21.29 0.87 -11.26
N LEU A 18 20.32 1.07 -12.14
CA LEU A 18 19.90 2.39 -12.54
C LEU A 18 19.46 3.25 -11.32
N GLY A 19 20.22 4.33 -11.07
CA GLY A 19 20.01 5.18 -9.89
C GLY A 19 20.30 4.50 -8.55
N GLY A 20 20.99 3.34 -8.56
CA GLY A 20 21.39 2.58 -7.37
C GLY A 20 20.25 1.91 -6.60
N VAL A 21 19.00 1.95 -7.13
CA VAL A 21 17.80 1.39 -6.47
C VAL A 21 16.84 0.78 -7.49
N ASN A 22 16.09 -0.27 -7.09
CA ASN A 22 15.08 -0.90 -7.93
C ASN A 22 13.66 -0.29 -7.76
N SER A 23 13.55 0.78 -6.96
CA SER A 23 12.34 1.60 -6.85
C SER A 23 12.72 3.01 -6.40
N PRO A 24 12.14 4.08 -7.00
CA PRO A 24 12.43 5.48 -6.61
C PRO A 24 12.19 5.77 -5.13
N SER A 25 11.19 5.13 -4.53
CA SER A 25 10.84 5.25 -3.11
C SER A 25 11.95 4.80 -2.15
N ARG A 26 12.93 4.01 -2.62
CA ARG A 26 14.08 3.57 -1.82
C ARG A 26 15.21 4.59 -1.76
N SER A 27 15.20 5.62 -2.62
CA SER A 27 16.20 6.69 -2.58
C SER A 27 15.92 7.68 -1.45
N TYR A 28 16.96 8.29 -0.88
CA TYR A 28 16.81 9.34 0.15
C TYR A 28 16.63 10.74 -0.45
N LYS A 29 16.32 10.84 -1.75
CA LYS A 29 16.16 12.14 -2.43
C LYS A 29 15.07 13.00 -1.77
N ALA A 30 13.94 12.40 -1.40
CA ALA A 30 12.81 13.11 -0.79
C ALA A 30 13.07 13.60 0.65
N VAL A 31 14.12 13.09 1.32
CA VAL A 31 14.51 13.48 2.68
C VAL A 31 15.84 14.25 2.70
N GLY A 32 16.16 14.95 1.61
CA GLY A 32 17.35 15.80 1.51
C GLY A 32 18.63 15.04 1.15
N GLY A 33 18.52 13.89 0.48
CA GLY A 33 19.65 13.13 -0.07
C GLY A 33 20.43 12.34 0.97
N GLY A 34 21.53 11.75 0.50
CA GLY A 34 22.37 10.81 1.22
C GLY A 34 22.26 9.40 0.61
N ALA A 35 23.17 8.53 1.00
CA ALA A 35 23.13 7.11 0.62
C ALA A 35 22.06 6.38 1.44
N PRO A 36 21.16 5.63 0.81
CA PRO A 36 20.28 4.71 1.53
C PRO A 36 21.08 3.68 2.31
N VAL A 37 20.57 3.31 3.49
CA VAL A 37 21.16 2.23 4.29
C VAL A 37 20.99 0.90 3.55
N VAL A 38 22.07 0.12 3.45
CA VAL A 38 22.07 -1.18 2.78
C VAL A 38 21.84 -2.26 3.83
N MET A 39 20.66 -2.88 3.79
CA MET A 39 20.27 -3.93 4.73
C MET A 39 20.90 -5.28 4.37
N LYS A 40 21.30 -6.03 5.38
CA LYS A 40 21.90 -7.35 5.28
C LYS A 40 20.90 -8.46 5.64
N GLU A 41 20.16 -8.28 6.73
CA GLU A 41 19.19 -9.26 7.23
C GLU A 41 18.07 -8.57 8.03
N GLY A 42 16.98 -9.32 8.29
CA GLY A 42 15.87 -8.87 9.12
C GLY A 42 15.31 -10.01 9.95
N HIS A 43 14.99 -9.75 11.24
CA HIS A 43 14.39 -10.72 12.16
C HIS A 43 13.37 -10.03 13.07
N GLY A 44 12.14 -10.55 13.10
CA GLY A 44 11.06 -9.96 13.89
C GLY A 44 10.82 -8.51 13.50
N ALA A 45 10.81 -7.59 14.45
CA ALA A 45 10.63 -6.16 14.22
C ALA A 45 11.90 -5.41 13.75
N TYR A 46 13.01 -6.13 13.52
CA TYR A 46 14.33 -5.51 13.35
C TYR A 46 14.95 -5.75 11.99
N LEU A 47 15.66 -4.73 11.49
CA LEU A 47 16.59 -4.82 10.37
C LEU A 47 18.03 -4.62 10.86
N TYR A 48 18.97 -5.26 10.17
CA TYR A 48 20.39 -5.14 10.41
C TYR A 48 21.08 -4.76 9.10
N ASP A 49 21.89 -3.71 9.14
CA ASP A 49 22.60 -3.25 7.96
C ASP A 49 23.97 -3.92 7.79
N VAL A 50 24.64 -3.56 6.70
CA VAL A 50 25.99 -4.05 6.39
C VAL A 50 27.07 -3.46 7.28
N ASP A 51 26.80 -2.33 7.95
CA ASP A 51 27.68 -1.65 8.88
C ASP A 51 27.59 -2.19 10.33
N GLY A 52 26.64 -3.14 10.57
CA GLY A 52 26.38 -3.73 11.88
C GLY A 52 25.43 -2.95 12.78
N ASN A 53 24.73 -1.94 12.24
CA ASN A 53 23.70 -1.25 12.98
C ASN A 53 22.41 -2.10 13.03
N LYS A 54 21.66 -1.92 14.13
CA LYS A 54 20.33 -2.52 14.33
C LYS A 54 19.26 -1.42 14.31
N PHE A 55 18.16 -1.65 13.63
CA PHE A 55 17.04 -0.73 13.52
C PHE A 55 15.73 -1.39 13.95
N ILE A 56 14.88 -0.67 14.70
CA ILE A 56 13.46 -1.00 14.79
C ILE A 56 12.84 -0.54 13.46
N ASP A 57 12.19 -1.46 12.77
CA ASP A 57 11.69 -1.21 11.41
C ASP A 57 10.21 -0.88 11.39
N TYR A 58 9.85 0.33 11.00
CA TYR A 58 8.49 0.79 10.73
C TYR A 58 8.19 0.95 9.23
N LEU A 59 9.20 0.77 8.38
CA LEU A 59 8.99 0.75 6.92
C LEU A 59 8.27 -0.51 6.47
N GLN A 60 8.64 -1.67 7.05
CA GLN A 60 8.04 -2.99 6.79
C GLN A 60 7.82 -3.27 5.29
N ALA A 61 8.85 -2.92 4.50
CA ALA A 61 8.87 -3.06 3.04
C ALA A 61 7.70 -2.33 2.33
N TYR A 62 7.23 -1.20 2.86
CA TYR A 62 6.03 -0.46 2.39
C TYR A 62 4.72 -1.23 2.60
N GLY A 63 4.63 -1.98 3.69
CA GLY A 63 3.43 -2.61 4.18
C GLY A 63 3.30 -4.14 4.06
N PRO A 64 3.97 -4.88 3.17
CA PRO A 64 3.77 -6.33 3.05
C PRO A 64 4.18 -7.14 4.28
N ILE A 65 5.10 -6.64 5.10
CA ILE A 65 5.58 -7.37 6.27
C ILE A 65 4.74 -7.01 7.51
N ILE A 66 3.74 -7.84 7.84
CA ILE A 66 2.88 -7.66 9.02
C ILE A 66 3.25 -8.61 10.17
N THR A 67 3.86 -9.75 9.86
CA THR A 67 4.26 -10.78 10.83
C THR A 67 5.72 -10.66 11.28
N GLY A 68 6.38 -9.55 10.92
CA GLY A 68 7.82 -9.37 11.14
C GLY A 68 8.68 -10.09 10.11
N HIS A 69 9.97 -9.72 10.10
CA HIS A 69 10.95 -10.30 9.19
C HIS A 69 11.30 -11.73 9.59
N ALA A 70 11.49 -12.60 8.58
CA ALA A 70 11.89 -14.00 8.74
C ALA A 70 11.02 -14.78 9.73
N HIS A 71 9.70 -14.58 9.72
CA HIS A 71 8.76 -15.26 10.61
C HIS A 71 8.94 -16.79 10.49
N PRO A 72 9.18 -17.55 11.60
CA PRO A 72 9.59 -18.95 11.53
C PRO A 72 8.62 -19.85 10.77
N HIS A 73 7.30 -19.67 10.96
CA HIS A 73 6.27 -20.46 10.30
C HIS A 73 6.27 -20.25 8.79
N ILE A 74 6.34 -18.98 8.33
CA ILE A 74 6.36 -18.62 6.91
C ILE A 74 7.67 -19.08 6.26
N THR A 75 8.81 -18.83 6.91
CA THR A 75 10.14 -19.26 6.43
C THR A 75 10.20 -20.77 6.23
N LYS A 76 9.68 -21.55 7.20
CA LYS A 76 9.62 -23.02 7.10
C LYS A 76 8.74 -23.45 5.92
N ALA A 77 7.56 -22.84 5.76
CA ALA A 77 6.64 -23.17 4.66
C ALA A 77 7.29 -22.91 3.28
N ILE A 78 8.02 -21.80 3.13
CA ILE A 78 8.78 -21.46 1.91
C ILE A 78 9.88 -22.50 1.65
N GLN A 79 10.67 -22.86 2.66
CA GLN A 79 11.74 -23.85 2.54
C GLN A 79 11.21 -25.24 2.13
N GLU A 80 10.13 -25.69 2.74
CA GLU A 80 9.49 -26.96 2.41
C GLU A 80 8.93 -26.98 1.00
N GLN A 81 8.33 -25.87 0.53
CA GLN A 81 7.81 -25.77 -0.84
C GLN A 81 8.95 -25.65 -1.85
N ALA A 82 10.02 -24.90 -1.53
CA ALA A 82 11.17 -24.78 -2.44
C ALA A 82 11.82 -26.14 -2.74
N ALA A 83 11.87 -27.06 -1.75
CA ALA A 83 12.35 -28.41 -1.93
C ALA A 83 11.47 -29.28 -2.84
N LYS A 84 10.20 -28.92 -3.06
CA LYS A 84 9.25 -29.61 -3.96
C LYS A 84 9.18 -29.02 -5.34
N GLY A 85 9.70 -27.82 -5.53
CA GLY A 85 9.68 -27.06 -6.78
C GLY A 85 9.00 -25.70 -6.62
N VAL A 86 9.45 -24.75 -7.44
CA VAL A 86 9.09 -23.33 -7.33
C VAL A 86 8.14 -22.86 -8.42
N LEU A 87 8.11 -23.57 -9.57
CA LEU A 87 7.28 -23.19 -10.72
C LEU A 87 7.08 -24.41 -11.63
N PHE A 88 5.82 -24.69 -12.02
CA PHE A 88 5.52 -25.88 -12.83
C PHE A 88 4.90 -25.54 -14.19
N GLY A 89 4.35 -24.34 -14.39
CA GLY A 89 3.63 -23.96 -15.60
C GLY A 89 2.27 -24.67 -15.77
N THR A 90 1.76 -25.26 -14.68
CA THR A 90 0.48 -25.97 -14.60
C THR A 90 -0.20 -25.62 -13.28
N PRO A 91 -1.54 -25.74 -13.17
CA PRO A 91 -2.26 -25.51 -11.92
C PRO A 91 -1.76 -26.39 -10.77
N THR A 92 -1.85 -25.86 -9.55
CA THR A 92 -1.47 -26.55 -8.32
C THR A 92 -2.62 -26.56 -7.31
N GLU A 93 -2.60 -27.53 -6.38
CA GLU A 93 -3.57 -27.62 -5.29
C GLU A 93 -3.49 -26.38 -4.37
N LEU A 94 -2.30 -25.78 -4.22
CA LEU A 94 -2.06 -24.60 -3.39
C LEU A 94 -2.85 -23.37 -3.88
N GLU A 95 -3.05 -23.22 -5.18
CA GLU A 95 -3.89 -22.14 -5.74
C GLU A 95 -5.35 -22.27 -5.28
N ILE A 96 -5.85 -23.51 -5.21
CA ILE A 96 -7.23 -23.80 -4.76
C ILE A 96 -7.35 -23.54 -3.26
N GLU A 97 -6.38 -24.03 -2.46
CA GLU A 97 -6.36 -23.87 -1.00
C GLU A 97 -6.29 -22.39 -0.63
N PHE A 98 -5.38 -21.63 -1.26
CA PHE A 98 -5.24 -20.22 -1.00
C PHE A 98 -6.45 -19.39 -1.42
N SER A 99 -7.03 -19.69 -2.60
CA SER A 99 -8.26 -19.04 -3.06
C SER A 99 -9.44 -19.24 -2.10
N LYS A 100 -9.58 -20.43 -1.50
CA LYS A 100 -10.62 -20.69 -0.49
C LYS A 100 -10.42 -19.82 0.74
N LYS A 101 -9.21 -19.77 1.30
CA LYS A 101 -8.90 -18.94 2.48
C LYS A 101 -9.17 -17.45 2.22
N LEU A 102 -8.79 -16.94 1.06
CA LEU A 102 -9.04 -15.54 0.68
C LEU A 102 -10.52 -15.24 0.55
N ARG A 103 -11.29 -16.11 -0.11
CA ARG A 103 -12.75 -15.98 -0.24
C ARG A 103 -13.48 -16.00 1.10
N ASP A 104 -13.03 -16.88 2.01
CA ASP A 104 -13.65 -17.00 3.32
C ASP A 104 -13.42 -15.74 4.17
N ALA A 105 -12.33 -15.00 3.90
CA ALA A 105 -11.94 -13.79 4.63
C ALA A 105 -12.44 -12.47 4.00
N ILE A 106 -12.64 -12.41 2.67
CA ILE A 106 -12.96 -11.16 1.95
C ILE A 106 -14.28 -11.33 1.19
N PRO A 107 -15.34 -10.56 1.55
CA PRO A 107 -16.70 -10.80 1.07
C PRO A 107 -16.92 -10.65 -0.44
N SER A 108 -16.16 -9.78 -1.12
CA SER A 108 -16.31 -9.52 -2.56
C SER A 108 -15.70 -10.60 -3.44
N LEU A 109 -14.89 -11.52 -2.89
CA LEU A 109 -14.15 -12.48 -3.70
C LEU A 109 -15.01 -13.71 -4.06
N GLU A 110 -15.21 -13.94 -5.35
CA GLU A 110 -15.98 -15.09 -5.87
C GLU A 110 -15.11 -16.02 -6.75
N LYS A 111 -14.31 -15.47 -7.67
CA LYS A 111 -13.52 -16.18 -8.69
C LYS A 111 -12.13 -15.56 -8.88
N ILE A 112 -11.21 -15.84 -7.99
CA ILE A 112 -9.89 -15.21 -7.93
C ILE A 112 -9.03 -15.51 -9.16
N ARG A 113 -8.32 -14.51 -9.62
CA ARG A 113 -7.20 -14.63 -10.56
C ARG A 113 -5.93 -14.06 -9.93
N PHE A 114 -4.89 -14.88 -9.81
CA PHE A 114 -3.58 -14.44 -9.33
C PHE A 114 -2.74 -13.81 -10.43
N VAL A 115 -1.90 -12.87 -10.03
CA VAL A 115 -0.86 -12.19 -10.81
C VAL A 115 0.37 -11.99 -9.94
N ASN A 116 1.42 -11.27 -10.39
CA ASN A 116 2.69 -11.18 -9.67
C ASN A 116 2.88 -9.87 -8.88
N SER A 117 2.00 -8.91 -9.06
CA SER A 117 2.09 -7.60 -8.39
C SER A 117 0.73 -6.91 -8.29
N GLY A 118 0.63 -5.93 -7.38
CA GLY A 118 -0.53 -5.04 -7.31
C GLY A 118 -0.74 -4.23 -8.60
N THR A 119 0.35 -3.83 -9.27
CA THR A 119 0.27 -3.16 -10.59
C THR A 119 -0.47 -4.00 -11.62
N GLU A 120 -0.11 -5.30 -11.74
CA GLU A 120 -0.79 -6.21 -12.65
C GLU A 120 -2.25 -6.42 -12.26
N ALA A 121 -2.56 -6.52 -10.97
CA ALA A 121 -3.92 -6.66 -10.47
C ALA A 121 -4.78 -5.46 -10.85
N VAL A 122 -4.37 -4.25 -10.50
CA VAL A 122 -5.10 -3.01 -10.84
C VAL A 122 -5.19 -2.79 -12.35
N MET A 123 -4.11 -2.96 -13.08
CA MET A 123 -4.13 -2.85 -14.55
C MET A 123 -5.17 -3.80 -15.18
N THR A 124 -5.32 -4.99 -14.60
CA THR A 124 -6.24 -6.00 -15.13
C THR A 124 -7.67 -5.71 -14.71
N THR A 125 -7.95 -5.27 -13.49
CA THR A 125 -9.31 -4.87 -13.07
C THR A 125 -9.85 -3.73 -13.94
N ILE A 126 -9.02 -2.73 -14.27
CA ILE A 126 -9.39 -1.66 -15.21
C ILE A 126 -9.75 -2.24 -16.60
N ARG A 127 -8.92 -3.15 -17.11
CA ARG A 127 -9.20 -3.81 -18.41
C ARG A 127 -10.51 -4.59 -18.38
N VAL A 128 -10.78 -5.30 -17.30
CA VAL A 128 -12.01 -6.11 -17.12
C VAL A 128 -13.23 -5.19 -17.01
N ALA A 129 -13.13 -4.11 -16.24
CA ALA A 129 -14.20 -3.11 -16.12
C ALA A 129 -14.56 -2.50 -17.49
N ARG A 130 -13.56 -2.13 -18.29
CA ARG A 130 -13.75 -1.65 -19.67
C ARG A 130 -14.38 -2.69 -20.58
N ALA A 131 -13.94 -3.96 -20.46
CA ALA A 131 -14.49 -5.04 -21.26
C ALA A 131 -15.96 -5.32 -20.92
N TYR A 132 -16.33 -5.18 -19.66
CA TYR A 132 -17.71 -5.40 -19.18
C TYR A 132 -18.62 -4.23 -19.57
N THR A 133 -18.26 -3.01 -19.22
CA THR A 133 -19.09 -1.81 -19.42
C THR A 133 -19.10 -1.30 -20.85
N LYS A 134 -18.09 -1.65 -21.68
CA LYS A 134 -17.84 -1.08 -23.02
C LYS A 134 -17.53 0.41 -22.99
N ARG A 135 -17.09 0.94 -21.84
CA ARG A 135 -16.71 2.33 -21.63
C ARG A 135 -15.20 2.44 -21.44
N ASN A 136 -14.61 3.62 -21.60
CA ASN A 136 -13.15 3.79 -21.61
C ASN A 136 -12.59 4.54 -20.40
N LYS A 137 -13.32 5.52 -19.89
CA LYS A 137 -12.79 6.42 -18.85
C LYS A 137 -12.77 5.76 -17.46
N ILE A 138 -11.82 6.21 -16.65
CA ILE A 138 -11.67 5.79 -15.25
C ILE A 138 -11.62 7.04 -14.39
N ILE A 139 -12.32 7.02 -13.26
CA ILE A 139 -12.09 7.99 -12.19
C ILE A 139 -11.08 7.37 -11.18
N LYS A 140 -10.12 8.18 -10.72
CA LYS A 140 -9.26 7.87 -9.56
C LYS A 140 -9.21 9.07 -8.62
N PHE A 141 -8.69 8.86 -7.42
CA PHE A 141 -8.55 9.92 -6.44
C PHE A 141 -7.12 10.48 -6.39
N ALA A 142 -6.99 11.80 -6.18
CA ALA A 142 -5.71 12.49 -6.10
C ALA A 142 -4.85 11.94 -4.96
N GLY A 143 -3.55 11.79 -5.21
CA GLY A 143 -2.59 11.25 -4.26
C GLY A 143 -2.59 9.72 -4.10
N SER A 144 -3.64 9.03 -4.55
CA SER A 144 -3.67 7.56 -4.54
C SER A 144 -2.66 6.97 -5.54
N TYR A 145 -1.98 5.90 -5.10
CA TYR A 145 -1.06 5.14 -5.93
C TYR A 145 -1.62 3.75 -6.23
N HIS A 146 -1.71 3.43 -7.50
CA HIS A 146 -2.33 2.20 -7.99
C HIS A 146 -1.38 1.35 -8.86
N GLY A 147 -0.09 1.41 -8.58
CA GLY A 147 0.94 0.81 -9.42
C GLY A 147 1.46 1.76 -10.49
N HIS A 148 2.21 1.21 -11.46
CA HIS A 148 2.92 2.01 -12.46
C HIS A 148 2.52 1.71 -13.91
N SER A 149 1.29 1.26 -14.14
CA SER A 149 0.74 1.23 -15.50
C SER A 149 0.40 2.65 -15.97
N ASP A 150 0.49 2.90 -17.27
CA ASP A 150 0.26 4.24 -17.85
C ASP A 150 -1.08 4.84 -17.44
N LEU A 151 -2.12 4.00 -17.28
CA LEU A 151 -3.47 4.42 -16.91
C LEU A 151 -3.60 5.04 -15.51
N VAL A 152 -2.65 4.81 -14.63
CA VAL A 152 -2.70 5.30 -13.24
C VAL A 152 -1.59 6.29 -12.92
N LEU A 153 -0.62 6.49 -13.83
CA LEU A 153 0.40 7.53 -13.76
C LEU A 153 -0.11 8.83 -14.38
N VAL A 154 -1.18 9.36 -13.80
CA VAL A 154 -1.92 10.54 -14.30
C VAL A 154 -2.17 11.48 -13.13
N ALA A 155 -1.73 12.73 -13.29
CA ALA A 155 -1.98 13.82 -12.37
C ALA A 155 -3.38 14.41 -12.54
N ALA A 156 -3.87 15.12 -11.53
CA ALA A 156 -5.14 15.82 -11.57
C ALA A 156 -5.14 16.92 -12.65
N GLY A 157 -6.29 17.10 -13.31
CA GLY A 157 -6.60 18.32 -14.07
C GLY A 157 -6.97 19.47 -13.12
N SER A 158 -7.27 20.66 -13.66
CA SER A 158 -7.63 21.84 -12.86
C SER A 158 -9.07 21.80 -12.30
N GLY A 159 -9.80 20.71 -12.52
CA GLY A 159 -11.16 20.50 -11.99
C GLY A 159 -11.75 19.16 -12.41
N PRO A 160 -12.87 18.71 -11.78
CA PRO A 160 -13.47 17.38 -12.03
C PRO A 160 -13.98 17.15 -13.45
N SER A 161 -14.28 18.21 -14.18
CA SER A 161 -14.68 18.18 -15.60
C SER A 161 -13.48 18.16 -16.56
N GLN A 162 -12.25 18.23 -16.06
CA GLN A 162 -11.04 18.25 -16.89
C GLN A 162 -10.32 16.90 -16.84
N LEU A 163 -9.80 16.51 -18.02
CA LEU A 163 -9.02 15.27 -18.16
C LEU A 163 -7.64 15.42 -17.51
N GLY A 164 -7.10 14.31 -17.00
CA GLY A 164 -5.77 14.25 -16.41
C GLY A 164 -4.65 14.53 -17.42
N SER A 165 -3.49 14.90 -16.90
CA SER A 165 -2.24 15.02 -17.64
C SER A 165 -1.26 13.93 -17.23
N PRO A 166 -0.30 13.52 -18.09
CA PRO A 166 0.73 12.56 -17.72
C PRO A 166 1.53 13.02 -16.48
N ASP A 167 1.65 12.16 -15.49
CA ASP A 167 2.48 12.36 -14.28
C ASP A 167 3.88 11.72 -14.42
N SER A 168 4.11 11.06 -15.52
CA SER A 168 5.40 10.46 -15.87
C SER A 168 5.74 10.71 -17.33
N ALA A 169 7.02 10.98 -17.58
CA ALA A 169 7.54 10.95 -18.96
C ALA A 169 7.30 9.57 -19.59
N GLY A 170 6.88 9.55 -20.84
CA GLY A 170 6.59 8.33 -21.58
C GLY A 170 5.12 7.88 -21.53
N VAL A 171 4.30 8.42 -20.65
CA VAL A 171 2.84 8.20 -20.69
C VAL A 171 2.24 9.03 -21.82
N PRO A 172 1.55 8.42 -22.80
CA PRO A 172 0.94 9.16 -23.89
C PRO A 172 -0.25 10.02 -23.39
N GLU A 173 -0.39 11.24 -23.92
CA GLU A 173 -1.56 12.10 -23.61
C GLU A 173 -2.89 11.40 -23.90
N SER A 174 -2.95 10.57 -24.94
CA SER A 174 -4.15 9.82 -25.30
C SER A 174 -4.57 8.83 -24.20
N VAL A 175 -3.63 8.29 -23.42
CA VAL A 175 -3.90 7.43 -22.27
C VAL A 175 -4.33 8.28 -21.08
N ALA A 176 -3.62 9.37 -20.79
CA ALA A 176 -3.95 10.27 -19.69
C ALA A 176 -5.35 10.88 -19.82
N ARG A 177 -5.82 11.15 -21.04
CA ARG A 177 -7.17 11.67 -21.33
C ARG A 177 -8.31 10.68 -21.00
N GLU A 178 -8.00 9.41 -20.77
CA GLU A 178 -8.98 8.42 -20.34
C GLU A 178 -9.11 8.35 -18.80
N VAL A 179 -8.42 9.24 -18.07
CA VAL A 179 -8.42 9.25 -16.62
C VAL A 179 -8.88 10.60 -16.07
N ILE A 180 -9.82 10.56 -15.15
CA ILE A 180 -10.34 11.71 -14.43
C ILE A 180 -9.85 11.57 -12.99
N THR A 181 -9.21 12.61 -12.46
CA THR A 181 -8.73 12.59 -11.08
C THR A 181 -9.53 13.60 -10.26
N VAL A 182 -10.12 13.15 -9.15
CA VAL A 182 -10.90 13.97 -8.22
C VAL A 182 -10.31 13.90 -6.80
N PRO A 183 -10.53 14.90 -5.93
CA PRO A 183 -10.08 14.84 -4.55
C PRO A 183 -10.76 13.70 -3.78
N PHE A 184 -10.01 12.99 -2.94
CA PHE A 184 -10.58 12.02 -2.00
C PHE A 184 -11.37 12.77 -0.90
N ASN A 185 -12.47 12.19 -0.43
CA ASN A 185 -13.38 12.81 0.52
C ASN A 185 -14.15 14.04 -0.01
N ASP A 186 -14.14 14.31 -1.31
CA ASP A 186 -14.94 15.34 -1.95
C ASP A 186 -16.03 14.72 -2.84
N ILE A 187 -17.19 14.45 -2.25
CA ILE A 187 -18.32 13.83 -2.95
C ILE A 187 -18.92 14.77 -4.02
N ASN A 188 -18.77 16.09 -3.84
CA ASN A 188 -19.29 17.04 -4.81
C ASN A 188 -18.44 17.03 -6.11
N ALA A 189 -17.11 16.99 -5.98
CA ALA A 189 -16.22 16.81 -7.11
C ALA A 189 -16.48 15.48 -7.84
N TYR A 190 -16.78 14.41 -7.09
CA TYR A 190 -17.16 13.12 -7.68
C TYR A 190 -18.49 13.19 -8.45
N LYS A 191 -19.52 13.84 -7.89
CA LYS A 191 -20.81 14.07 -8.54
C LYS A 191 -20.66 14.88 -9.84
N GLU A 192 -19.87 15.94 -9.81
CA GLU A 192 -19.57 16.76 -11.00
C GLU A 192 -18.89 15.93 -12.10
N ALA A 193 -17.93 15.07 -11.77
CA ALA A 193 -17.27 14.20 -12.73
C ALA A 193 -18.24 13.19 -13.36
N ILE A 194 -19.12 12.58 -12.58
CA ILE A 194 -20.14 11.65 -13.06
C ILE A 194 -21.18 12.40 -13.92
N GLU A 195 -21.62 13.59 -13.53
CA GLU A 195 -22.58 14.39 -14.30
C GLU A 195 -22.02 14.76 -15.68
N PHE A 196 -20.74 15.07 -15.75
CA PHE A 196 -20.09 15.51 -16.99
C PHE A 196 -19.70 14.35 -17.91
N TRP A 197 -19.15 13.23 -17.35
CA TRP A 197 -18.53 12.15 -18.10
C TRP A 197 -19.29 10.82 -18.04
N GLY A 198 -20.37 10.73 -17.27
CA GLY A 198 -20.98 9.49 -16.80
C GLY A 198 -21.07 8.35 -17.79
N ASP A 199 -21.59 8.62 -19.00
CA ASP A 199 -21.77 7.61 -20.05
C ASP A 199 -20.45 7.03 -20.61
N GLU A 200 -19.32 7.67 -20.30
CA GLU A 200 -18.00 7.22 -20.74
C GLU A 200 -17.20 6.50 -19.64
N ILE A 201 -17.64 6.59 -18.37
CA ILE A 201 -16.90 6.06 -17.22
C ILE A 201 -17.15 4.58 -17.06
N ALA A 202 -16.09 3.78 -17.23
CA ALA A 202 -16.10 2.33 -16.99
C ALA A 202 -16.09 1.99 -15.49
N ALA A 203 -15.23 2.66 -14.73
CA ALA A 203 -15.10 2.41 -13.32
C ALA A 203 -14.53 3.61 -12.54
N VAL A 204 -14.79 3.63 -11.23
CA VAL A 204 -14.02 4.40 -10.25
C VAL A 204 -13.05 3.47 -9.53
N LEU A 205 -11.79 3.92 -9.37
CA LEU A 205 -10.73 3.20 -8.69
C LEU A 205 -10.42 3.90 -7.36
N VAL A 206 -10.56 3.19 -6.25
CA VAL A 206 -10.50 3.73 -4.89
C VAL A 206 -9.57 2.90 -4.02
N GLU A 207 -8.68 3.56 -3.25
CA GLU A 207 -8.17 2.97 -2.01
C GLU A 207 -9.26 3.21 -0.94
N PRO A 208 -9.95 2.18 -0.41
CA PRO A 208 -11.07 2.40 0.52
C PRO A 208 -10.63 3.05 1.84
N ILE A 209 -9.41 2.78 2.25
CA ILE A 209 -8.63 3.54 3.22
C ILE A 209 -7.32 3.89 2.52
N VAL A 210 -7.04 5.18 2.39
CA VAL A 210 -5.84 5.58 1.66
C VAL A 210 -4.60 5.27 2.49
N GLY A 211 -3.62 4.60 1.86
CA GLY A 211 -2.32 4.31 2.44
C GLY A 211 -1.17 5.12 1.82
N ASN A 212 -1.34 5.57 0.58
CA ASN A 212 -0.27 6.14 -0.24
C ASN A 212 0.02 7.64 -0.03
N PHE A 213 -0.85 8.36 0.68
CA PHE A 213 -0.52 9.68 1.22
C PHE A 213 -0.75 9.77 2.74
N GLY A 214 -0.55 8.64 3.40
CA GLY A 214 -0.73 8.41 4.83
C GLY A 214 -2.03 7.66 5.13
N MET A 215 -2.31 7.41 6.40
CA MET A 215 -3.50 6.67 6.82
C MET A 215 -4.71 7.61 6.86
N VAL A 216 -5.42 7.73 5.73
CA VAL A 216 -6.58 8.61 5.60
C VAL A 216 -7.87 7.80 5.46
N MET A 217 -8.77 7.97 6.43
CA MET A 217 -10.09 7.36 6.42
C MET A 217 -11.05 8.08 5.46
N PRO A 218 -11.97 7.36 4.83
CA PRO A 218 -13.09 7.99 4.16
C PRO A 218 -13.96 8.73 5.20
N GLN A 219 -14.49 9.89 4.80
CA GLN A 219 -15.50 10.57 5.62
C GLN A 219 -16.77 9.72 5.70
N PRO A 220 -17.52 9.80 6.82
CA PRO A 220 -18.77 9.03 6.96
C PRO A 220 -19.72 9.27 5.77
N GLY A 221 -20.18 8.19 5.14
CA GLY A 221 -21.06 8.23 3.99
C GLY A 221 -20.37 8.40 2.63
N PHE A 222 -19.07 8.73 2.58
CA PHE A 222 -18.38 9.01 1.32
C PHE A 222 -18.35 7.79 0.37
N LEU A 223 -17.94 6.63 0.85
CA LEU A 223 -17.86 5.42 0.00
C LEU A 223 -19.24 4.88 -0.37
N GLU A 224 -20.21 4.99 0.53
CA GLU A 224 -21.59 4.61 0.26
C GLU A 224 -22.18 5.47 -0.87
N GLU A 225 -21.98 6.80 -0.82
CA GLU A 225 -22.43 7.70 -1.89
C GLU A 225 -21.67 7.45 -3.20
N VAL A 226 -20.36 7.21 -3.16
CA VAL A 226 -19.58 6.84 -4.36
C VAL A 226 -20.15 5.56 -5.00
N ASN A 227 -20.45 4.52 -4.20
CA ASN A 227 -21.06 3.28 -4.71
C ASN A 227 -22.44 3.54 -5.31
N GLU A 228 -23.33 4.22 -4.60
CA GLU A 228 -24.68 4.50 -5.05
C GLU A 228 -24.69 5.30 -6.37
N ILE A 229 -23.93 6.37 -6.45
CA ILE A 229 -23.83 7.21 -7.63
C ILE A 229 -23.26 6.44 -8.81
N SER A 230 -22.19 5.64 -8.57
CA SER A 230 -21.58 4.79 -9.59
C SER A 230 -22.57 3.80 -10.18
N HIS A 231 -23.26 3.04 -9.34
CA HIS A 231 -24.21 2.02 -9.76
C HIS A 231 -25.42 2.63 -10.49
N ASN A 232 -25.93 3.76 -10.02
CA ASN A 232 -27.00 4.50 -10.70
C ASN A 232 -26.61 4.95 -12.11
N ASN A 233 -25.29 5.14 -12.36
CA ASN A 233 -24.75 5.52 -13.66
C ASN A 233 -24.24 4.31 -14.48
N GLY A 234 -24.28 3.10 -13.97
CA GLY A 234 -23.69 1.90 -14.59
C GLY A 234 -22.16 1.91 -14.64
N THR A 235 -21.51 2.67 -13.76
CA THR A 235 -20.08 2.69 -13.51
C THR A 235 -19.73 1.65 -12.46
N LEU A 236 -18.67 0.85 -12.68
CA LEU A 236 -18.20 -0.13 -11.70
C LEU A 236 -17.35 0.52 -10.62
N VAL A 237 -17.35 -0.07 -9.42
CA VAL A 237 -16.47 0.33 -8.32
C VAL A 237 -15.37 -0.71 -8.15
N ILE A 238 -14.11 -0.25 -8.23
CA ILE A 238 -12.92 -1.07 -8.02
C ILE A 238 -12.26 -0.61 -6.71
N TYR A 239 -12.12 -1.51 -5.73
CA TYR A 239 -11.31 -1.24 -4.56
C TYR A 239 -9.89 -1.77 -4.74
N ASP A 240 -8.93 -0.87 -4.58
CA ASP A 240 -7.52 -1.21 -4.44
C ASP A 240 -7.23 -1.51 -2.97
N GLU A 241 -7.28 -2.78 -2.63
CA GLU A 241 -6.98 -3.32 -1.29
C GLU A 241 -5.52 -3.82 -1.18
N VAL A 242 -4.64 -3.40 -2.08
CA VAL A 242 -3.23 -3.85 -2.10
C VAL A 242 -2.50 -3.51 -0.80
N ILE A 243 -2.84 -2.39 -0.13
CA ILE A 243 -2.31 -2.05 1.20
C ILE A 243 -3.23 -2.59 2.31
N THR A 244 -4.54 -2.52 2.12
CA THR A 244 -5.53 -2.65 3.19
C THR A 244 -5.97 -4.07 3.47
N ALA A 245 -5.90 -4.99 2.49
CA ALA A 245 -6.20 -6.40 2.72
C ALA A 245 -5.30 -6.99 3.81
N PHE A 246 -5.92 -7.55 4.85
CA PHE A 246 -5.28 -8.12 6.04
C PHE A 246 -4.42 -7.16 6.87
N ARG A 247 -4.55 -5.84 6.67
CA ARG A 247 -3.77 -4.85 7.42
C ARG A 247 -4.40 -4.50 8.77
N PHE A 248 -5.72 -4.38 8.84
CA PHE A 248 -6.44 -3.86 10.00
C PHE A 248 -7.23 -4.92 10.76
N HIS A 249 -7.61 -5.97 10.08
CA HIS A 249 -8.28 -7.16 10.63
C HIS A 249 -8.08 -8.34 9.67
N TYR A 250 -8.57 -9.54 10.04
CA TYR A 250 -8.55 -10.71 9.17
C TYR A 250 -9.64 -10.59 8.10
N GLY A 251 -9.35 -9.85 7.05
CA GLY A 251 -10.26 -9.46 5.98
C GLY A 251 -9.70 -8.28 5.19
N ALA A 252 -10.57 -7.42 4.68
CA ALA A 252 -10.20 -6.25 3.88
C ALA A 252 -10.90 -4.98 4.39
N ALA A 253 -10.53 -3.79 3.88
CA ALA A 253 -11.17 -2.56 4.34
C ALA A 253 -12.66 -2.51 3.99
N GLN A 254 -13.09 -3.16 2.92
CA GLN A 254 -14.48 -3.22 2.48
C GLN A 254 -15.44 -3.80 3.53
N ASP A 255 -15.05 -4.85 4.23
CA ASP A 255 -15.87 -5.43 5.30
C ASP A 255 -15.77 -4.63 6.60
N LEU A 256 -14.61 -4.05 6.90
CA LEU A 256 -14.45 -3.12 8.02
C LEU A 256 -15.33 -1.87 7.87
N LEU A 257 -15.49 -1.36 6.65
CA LEU A 257 -16.28 -0.17 6.32
C LEU A 257 -17.74 -0.49 5.97
N GLY A 258 -18.07 -1.77 5.71
CA GLY A 258 -19.41 -2.20 5.34
C GLY A 258 -19.83 -1.83 3.91
N VAL A 259 -18.88 -1.55 3.02
CA VAL A 259 -19.15 -1.12 1.64
C VAL A 259 -18.39 -2.02 0.66
N ILE A 260 -19.13 -2.80 -0.12
CA ILE A 260 -18.58 -3.84 -1.00
C ILE A 260 -18.46 -3.31 -2.45
N PRO A 261 -17.28 -3.44 -3.10
CA PRO A 261 -17.08 -3.05 -4.50
C PRO A 261 -17.55 -4.10 -5.50
N ASP A 262 -17.55 -3.76 -6.78
CA ASP A 262 -17.77 -4.70 -7.88
C ASP A 262 -16.54 -5.55 -8.19
N LEU A 263 -15.33 -4.96 -8.06
CA LEU A 263 -14.04 -5.60 -8.26
C LEU A 263 -13.07 -5.21 -7.14
N THR A 264 -12.20 -6.14 -6.77
CA THR A 264 -11.15 -5.93 -5.76
C THR A 264 -9.79 -6.33 -6.32
N ALA A 265 -8.80 -5.44 -6.19
CA ALA A 265 -7.39 -5.75 -6.42
C ALA A 265 -6.68 -5.88 -5.06
N PHE A 266 -5.84 -6.90 -4.90
CA PHE A 266 -5.09 -7.14 -3.67
C PHE A 266 -3.65 -7.59 -3.95
N GLY A 267 -2.79 -7.57 -2.92
CA GLY A 267 -1.37 -7.90 -3.05
C GLY A 267 -0.64 -7.75 -1.72
N LYS A 268 0.64 -7.38 -1.77
CA LYS A 268 1.48 -7.09 -0.59
C LYS A 268 1.40 -8.16 0.50
N ILE A 269 0.64 -7.93 1.58
CA ILE A 269 0.54 -8.83 2.75
C ILE A 269 0.23 -10.26 2.34
N VAL A 270 -0.71 -10.45 1.43
CA VAL A 270 -1.17 -11.79 1.03
C VAL A 270 -0.06 -12.69 0.47
N GLY A 271 1.09 -12.13 0.11
CA GLY A 271 2.24 -12.87 -0.40
C GLY A 271 3.18 -13.43 0.65
N GLY A 272 2.98 -13.11 1.94
CA GLY A 272 3.91 -13.56 2.99
C GLY A 272 5.36 -13.10 2.77
N GLY A 273 5.56 -11.95 2.12
CA GLY A 273 6.87 -11.39 1.75
C GLY A 273 7.32 -11.73 0.33
N LEU A 274 6.61 -12.56 -0.41
CA LEU A 274 6.91 -12.93 -1.79
C LEU A 274 6.06 -12.12 -2.80
N PRO A 275 6.55 -11.98 -4.07
CA PRO A 275 5.80 -11.28 -5.12
C PRO A 275 4.46 -11.95 -5.41
N ILE A 276 3.40 -11.16 -5.31
CA ILE A 276 2.03 -11.57 -5.61
C ILE A 276 1.15 -10.34 -5.87
N GLY A 277 0.14 -10.53 -6.66
CA GLY A 277 -1.11 -9.78 -6.72
C GLY A 277 -2.25 -10.71 -7.03
N GLY A 278 -3.44 -10.21 -6.91
CA GLY A 278 -4.63 -10.91 -7.32
C GLY A 278 -5.77 -9.94 -7.52
N TYR A 279 -6.77 -10.36 -8.23
CA TYR A 279 -7.99 -9.60 -8.43
C TYR A 279 -9.18 -10.54 -8.53
N ASP A 280 -10.32 -10.04 -8.14
CA ASP A 280 -11.58 -10.74 -8.17
C ASP A 280 -12.75 -9.73 -8.08
N GLY A 281 -13.95 -10.24 -8.04
CA GLY A 281 -15.19 -9.50 -7.87
C GLY A 281 -16.38 -10.32 -8.31
N ARG A 282 -17.46 -9.65 -8.67
CA ARG A 282 -18.68 -10.30 -9.13
C ARG A 282 -18.41 -11.26 -10.28
N GLN A 283 -18.97 -12.45 -10.22
CA GLN A 283 -18.76 -13.51 -11.20
C GLN A 283 -19.08 -13.06 -12.63
N ASP A 284 -20.18 -12.33 -12.84
CA ASP A 284 -20.60 -11.86 -14.17
C ASP A 284 -19.58 -10.93 -14.82
N ILE A 285 -18.84 -10.15 -13.99
CA ILE A 285 -17.76 -9.28 -14.45
C ILE A 285 -16.49 -10.12 -14.71
N MET A 286 -16.15 -11.03 -13.80
CA MET A 286 -14.96 -11.86 -13.91
C MET A 286 -15.02 -12.83 -15.11
N GLU A 287 -16.20 -13.21 -15.57
CA GLU A 287 -16.40 -14.02 -16.78
C GLU A 287 -15.94 -13.30 -18.08
N GLN A 288 -15.65 -12.01 -18.04
CA GLN A 288 -14.97 -11.31 -19.14
C GLN A 288 -13.50 -11.73 -19.32
N VAL A 289 -12.89 -12.36 -18.33
CA VAL A 289 -11.47 -12.75 -18.36
C VAL A 289 -11.30 -14.07 -19.14
N ALA A 290 -10.31 -14.11 -20.04
CA ALA A 290 -9.94 -15.34 -20.75
C ALA A 290 -9.55 -16.46 -19.77
N PRO A 291 -9.93 -17.73 -20.02
CA PRO A 291 -10.50 -18.28 -21.25
C PRO A 291 -12.03 -18.20 -21.36
N LEU A 292 -12.76 -17.66 -20.36
CA LEU A 292 -14.21 -17.55 -20.39
C LEU A 292 -14.67 -16.40 -21.29
N GLY A 293 -13.99 -15.25 -21.22
CA GLY A 293 -14.32 -14.05 -21.97
C GLY A 293 -13.14 -13.53 -22.81
N PRO A 294 -13.33 -12.38 -23.46
CA PRO A 294 -12.34 -11.82 -24.40
C PRO A 294 -11.20 -11.02 -23.75
N ALA A 295 -11.31 -10.65 -22.47
CA ALA A 295 -10.28 -9.86 -21.81
C ALA A 295 -9.05 -10.71 -21.49
N TYR A 296 -7.94 -10.44 -22.15
CA TYR A 296 -6.72 -11.22 -21.99
C TYR A 296 -5.91 -10.80 -20.77
N GLN A 297 -5.48 -11.78 -19.98
CA GLN A 297 -4.47 -11.68 -18.92
C GLN A 297 -3.68 -12.98 -18.87
N ALA A 298 -2.35 -12.90 -18.74
CA ALA A 298 -1.47 -14.04 -18.57
C ALA A 298 -0.25 -13.65 -17.73
N GLY A 299 0.36 -14.64 -17.10
CA GLY A 299 1.60 -14.46 -16.35
C GLY A 299 2.27 -15.80 -16.06
N THR A 300 3.50 -16.00 -16.53
CA THR A 300 4.26 -17.24 -16.34
C THR A 300 4.42 -17.60 -14.86
N MET A 301 4.63 -16.60 -14.02
CA MET A 301 4.85 -16.77 -12.55
C MET A 301 3.58 -16.66 -11.72
N ALA A 302 2.43 -16.33 -12.35
CA ALA A 302 1.16 -16.17 -11.65
C ALA A 302 0.72 -17.49 -11.02
N GLY A 303 0.33 -17.44 -9.73
CA GLY A 303 -0.06 -18.64 -8.99
C GLY A 303 1.11 -19.58 -8.64
N ASN A 304 2.37 -19.06 -8.63
CA ASN A 304 3.51 -19.90 -8.31
C ASN A 304 3.43 -20.51 -6.90
N PRO A 305 3.86 -21.77 -6.72
CA PRO A 305 3.69 -22.50 -5.47
C PRO A 305 4.35 -21.86 -4.25
N LEU A 306 5.45 -21.10 -4.44
CA LEU A 306 6.12 -20.43 -3.32
C LEU A 306 5.28 -19.31 -2.74
N SER A 307 4.75 -18.41 -3.60
CA SER A 307 3.89 -17.32 -3.15
C SER A 307 2.58 -17.84 -2.59
N MET A 308 2.01 -18.89 -3.18
CA MET A 308 0.79 -19.53 -2.65
C MET A 308 1.05 -20.10 -1.25
N LYS A 309 2.12 -20.86 -1.07
CA LYS A 309 2.45 -21.48 0.23
C LYS A 309 2.82 -20.45 1.29
N ALA A 310 3.56 -19.41 0.93
CA ALA A 310 3.88 -18.31 1.82
C ALA A 310 2.62 -17.54 2.27
N GLY A 311 1.70 -17.26 1.34
CA GLY A 311 0.43 -16.61 1.62
C GLY A 311 -0.46 -17.45 2.55
N ILE A 312 -0.58 -18.75 2.30
CA ILE A 312 -1.33 -19.67 3.18
C ILE A 312 -0.75 -19.62 4.60
N ALA A 313 0.58 -19.77 4.73
CA ALA A 313 1.25 -19.75 6.05
C ALA A 313 1.12 -18.40 6.76
N LEU A 314 1.10 -17.28 6.00
CA LEU A 314 0.82 -15.97 6.55
C LEU A 314 -0.59 -15.89 7.12
N LEU A 315 -1.61 -16.31 6.36
CA LEU A 315 -3.01 -16.26 6.82
C LEU A 315 -3.22 -17.11 8.07
N GLU A 316 -2.54 -18.26 8.18
CA GLU A 316 -2.55 -19.11 9.39
C GLU A 316 -2.00 -18.38 10.64
N VAL A 317 -1.09 -17.45 10.47
CA VAL A 317 -0.59 -16.59 11.57
C VAL A 317 -1.61 -15.48 11.88
N LEU A 318 -2.15 -14.83 10.87
CA LEU A 318 -3.05 -13.70 11.05
C LEU A 318 -4.45 -14.10 11.56
N GLU A 319 -4.86 -15.34 11.34
CA GLU A 319 -6.14 -15.91 11.81
C GLU A 319 -6.16 -16.14 13.33
N GLN A 320 -5.00 -16.06 14.01
CA GLN A 320 -4.89 -16.30 15.45
C GLN A 320 -5.52 -15.16 16.25
N ASP A 321 -6.19 -15.51 17.34
CA ASP A 321 -6.79 -14.56 18.28
C ASP A 321 -5.74 -13.58 18.84
N GLY A 322 -6.12 -12.32 19.00
CA GLY A 322 -5.28 -11.28 19.63
C GLY A 322 -4.25 -10.62 18.72
N VAL A 323 -4.11 -11.05 17.47
CA VAL A 323 -3.13 -10.46 16.52
C VAL A 323 -3.43 -8.99 16.26
N TYR A 324 -4.64 -8.65 15.87
CA TYR A 324 -5.02 -7.29 15.52
C TYR A 324 -5.22 -6.38 16.74
N GLU A 325 -5.69 -6.94 17.84
CA GLU A 325 -5.79 -6.24 19.14
C GLU A 325 -4.41 -5.81 19.65
N LYS A 326 -3.38 -6.69 19.50
CA LYS A 326 -2.00 -6.32 19.80
C LYS A 326 -1.50 -5.18 18.93
N LEU A 327 -1.74 -5.25 17.62
CA LEU A 327 -1.33 -4.21 16.68
C LEU A 327 -2.00 -2.86 17.00
N ASP A 328 -3.30 -2.87 17.33
CA ASP A 328 -4.02 -1.65 17.70
C ASP A 328 -3.51 -1.07 19.01
N SER A 329 -3.33 -1.91 20.04
CA SER A 329 -2.80 -1.47 21.35
C SER A 329 -1.42 -0.83 21.24
N LEU A 330 -0.50 -1.43 20.46
CA LEU A 330 0.83 -0.87 20.23
C LEU A 330 0.78 0.42 19.41
N GLY A 331 -0.11 0.47 18.39
CA GLY A 331 -0.36 1.66 17.60
C GLY A 331 -0.87 2.82 18.45
N GLN A 332 -1.81 2.56 19.33
CA GLN A 332 -2.34 3.56 20.27
C GLN A 332 -1.26 4.09 21.22
N GLN A 333 -0.45 3.20 21.81
CA GLN A 333 0.65 3.61 22.69
C GLN A 333 1.66 4.51 21.97
N LEU A 334 1.97 4.18 20.71
CA LEU A 334 2.89 4.99 19.89
C LEU A 334 2.30 6.36 19.57
N GLU A 335 1.04 6.41 19.12
CA GLU A 335 0.32 7.66 18.83
C GLU A 335 0.25 8.57 20.06
N GLU A 336 -0.26 8.07 21.19
CA GLU A 336 -0.37 8.85 22.43
C GLU A 336 1.00 9.36 22.93
N GLY A 337 2.03 8.53 22.79
CA GLY A 337 3.39 8.92 23.14
C GLY A 337 3.93 10.04 22.23
N LEU A 338 3.76 9.92 20.94
CA LEU A 338 4.17 10.95 19.96
C LEU A 338 3.41 12.26 20.16
N LEU A 339 2.09 12.23 20.41
CA LEU A 339 1.27 13.44 20.68
C LEU A 339 1.78 14.18 21.92
N LYS A 340 2.11 13.48 23.02
CA LYS A 340 2.72 14.08 24.22
C LYS A 340 4.07 14.73 23.91
N LEU A 341 4.88 14.15 23.02
CA LEU A 341 6.18 14.71 22.63
C LEU A 341 6.01 15.91 21.70
N ILE A 342 5.06 15.90 20.80
CA ILE A 342 4.69 17.03 19.94
C ILE A 342 4.33 18.24 20.82
N GLU A 343 3.46 18.04 21.82
CA GLU A 343 3.10 19.10 22.80
C GLU A 343 4.33 19.56 23.60
N LYS A 344 5.09 18.62 24.20
CA LYS A 344 6.29 18.92 25.01
C LYS A 344 7.32 19.78 24.29
N HIS A 345 7.53 19.51 23.01
CA HIS A 345 8.54 20.22 22.21
C HIS A 345 7.96 21.38 21.40
N ASN A 346 6.65 21.62 21.47
CA ASN A 346 5.94 22.62 20.68
C ASN A 346 6.19 22.46 19.18
N ILE A 347 6.05 21.23 18.68
CA ILE A 347 6.21 20.90 17.26
C ILE A 347 4.85 21.08 16.56
N THR A 348 4.85 21.70 15.40
CA THR A 348 3.67 21.76 14.53
C THR A 348 3.58 20.45 13.77
N ALA A 349 2.74 19.51 14.26
CA ALA A 349 2.53 18.23 13.65
C ALA A 349 1.20 17.59 14.04
N THR A 350 0.67 16.73 13.18
CA THR A 350 -0.53 15.94 13.42
C THR A 350 -0.29 14.47 13.07
N ILE A 351 -1.17 13.58 13.57
CA ILE A 351 -1.06 12.13 13.34
C ILE A 351 -2.39 11.61 12.85
N ASN A 352 -2.36 10.78 11.82
CA ASN A 352 -3.45 9.88 11.48
C ASN A 352 -3.04 8.46 11.87
N ARG A 353 -3.92 7.71 12.52
CA ARG A 353 -3.70 6.30 12.89
C ARG A 353 -4.92 5.45 12.59
N ILE A 354 -4.66 4.23 12.13
CA ILE A 354 -5.64 3.16 11.95
C ILE A 354 -4.99 1.87 12.43
N TYR A 355 -5.44 1.32 13.55
CA TYR A 355 -4.84 0.14 14.18
C TYR A 355 -3.32 0.30 14.37
N GLY A 356 -2.54 -0.68 13.87
CA GLY A 356 -1.08 -0.67 13.91
C GLY A 356 -0.39 0.11 12.77
N SER A 357 -1.10 1.03 12.13
CA SER A 357 -0.54 1.87 11.07
C SER A 357 -0.77 3.33 11.37
N LEU A 358 0.26 4.17 11.23
CA LEU A 358 0.14 5.60 11.49
C LEU A 358 1.01 6.43 10.56
N THR A 359 0.66 7.71 10.40
CA THR A 359 1.47 8.69 9.67
C THR A 359 1.59 9.96 10.49
N LEU A 360 2.81 10.46 10.63
CA LEU A 360 3.14 11.73 11.25
C LEU A 360 3.33 12.78 10.14
N TYR A 361 2.54 13.86 10.19
CA TYR A 361 2.63 14.98 9.27
C TYR A 361 3.08 16.24 10.00
N PHE A 362 4.02 16.98 9.43
CA PHE A 362 4.44 18.28 9.93
C PHE A 362 3.53 19.38 9.37
N THR A 363 2.35 19.48 9.94
CA THR A 363 1.29 20.47 9.66
C THR A 363 0.39 20.62 10.88
N ASP A 364 -0.30 21.73 10.99
CA ASP A 364 -1.34 21.97 12.02
C ASP A 364 -2.73 21.52 11.57
N GLU A 365 -2.91 21.18 10.30
CA GLU A 365 -4.17 20.73 9.74
C GLU A 365 -4.38 19.22 9.95
N LYS A 366 -5.63 18.83 10.27
CA LYS A 366 -6.02 17.42 10.22
C LYS A 366 -6.03 16.95 8.76
N VAL A 367 -5.23 15.95 8.45
CA VAL A 367 -5.10 15.44 7.08
C VAL A 367 -6.30 14.56 6.72
N THR A 368 -7.04 14.97 5.70
CA THR A 368 -8.17 14.25 5.10
C THR A 368 -8.11 14.24 3.58
N HIS A 369 -7.21 15.02 2.96
CA HIS A 369 -7.03 15.19 1.53
C HIS A 369 -5.54 15.21 1.17
N TYR A 370 -5.23 14.87 -0.07
CA TYR A 370 -3.86 14.84 -0.58
C TYR A 370 -3.15 16.21 -0.51
N ASP A 371 -3.83 17.30 -0.88
CA ASP A 371 -3.26 18.65 -0.90
C ASP A 371 -2.71 19.08 0.45
N GLN A 372 -3.35 18.66 1.56
CA GLN A 372 -2.88 18.96 2.92
C GLN A 372 -1.53 18.28 3.22
N VAL A 373 -1.30 17.08 2.68
CA VAL A 373 -0.01 16.40 2.78
C VAL A 373 1.02 17.04 1.86
N GLU A 374 0.63 17.43 0.67
CA GLU A 374 1.52 18.10 -0.29
C GLU A 374 2.08 19.39 0.29
N HIS A 375 1.24 20.18 0.98
CA HIS A 375 1.63 21.43 1.64
C HIS A 375 2.30 21.24 3.02
N SER A 376 2.34 20.03 3.58
CA SER A 376 3.05 19.78 4.85
C SER A 376 4.57 19.99 4.72
N ASP A 377 5.25 20.30 5.83
CA ASP A 377 6.67 20.65 5.84
C ASP A 377 7.56 19.40 5.57
N GLY A 378 7.99 19.28 4.32
CA GLY A 378 8.89 18.20 3.88
C GLY A 378 10.32 18.34 4.40
N GLU A 379 10.81 19.58 4.72
CA GLU A 379 12.14 19.78 5.27
C GLU A 379 12.18 19.34 6.74
N ALA A 380 11.15 19.69 7.52
CA ALA A 380 11.00 19.19 8.88
C ALA A 380 10.92 17.66 8.91
N PHE A 381 10.14 17.03 8.01
CA PHE A 381 10.12 15.59 7.88
C PHE A 381 11.49 15.00 7.54
N GLY A 382 12.22 15.56 6.59
CA GLY A 382 13.56 15.10 6.20
C GLY A 382 14.56 15.18 7.34
N LYS A 383 14.51 16.25 8.16
CA LYS A 383 15.30 16.41 9.37
C LYS A 383 14.93 15.36 10.43
N PHE A 384 13.65 15.18 10.68
CA PHE A 384 13.13 14.17 11.61
C PHE A 384 13.54 12.75 11.19
N PHE A 385 13.34 12.38 9.93
CA PHE A 385 13.76 11.09 9.37
C PHE A 385 15.24 10.78 9.66
N LYS A 386 16.15 11.72 9.37
CA LYS A 386 17.59 11.52 9.58
C LYS A 386 17.94 11.38 11.05
N LEU A 387 17.28 12.14 11.93
CA LEU A 387 17.48 12.04 13.37
C LEU A 387 17.01 10.69 13.91
N MET A 388 15.81 10.23 13.49
CA MET A 388 15.28 8.92 13.86
C MET A 388 16.15 7.77 13.36
N LEU A 389 16.60 7.82 12.11
CA LEU A 389 17.52 6.82 11.54
C LEU A 389 18.80 6.71 12.37
N ASN A 390 19.39 7.84 12.76
CA ASN A 390 20.61 7.86 13.62
C ASN A 390 20.36 7.33 15.04
N GLN A 391 19.11 7.25 15.49
CA GLN A 391 18.71 6.64 16.75
C GLN A 391 18.29 5.18 16.60
N GLY A 392 18.43 4.57 15.41
CA GLY A 392 18.07 3.18 15.16
C GLY A 392 16.60 2.94 14.87
N ILE A 393 15.89 3.93 14.34
CA ILE A 393 14.51 3.80 13.91
C ILE A 393 14.47 3.95 12.39
N ASN A 394 14.03 2.89 11.70
CA ASN A 394 13.89 2.88 10.25
C ASN A 394 12.47 3.26 9.84
N LEU A 395 12.34 4.41 9.21
CA LEU A 395 11.10 4.94 8.65
C LEU A 395 11.15 4.94 7.12
N ALA A 396 10.01 5.15 6.47
CA ALA A 396 10.00 5.41 5.04
C ALA A 396 10.62 6.78 4.73
N PRO A 397 11.46 6.91 3.68
CA PRO A 397 12.09 8.17 3.32
C PRO A 397 11.14 9.10 2.53
N SER A 398 9.91 9.25 2.99
CA SER A 398 8.88 10.08 2.36
C SER A 398 7.83 10.53 3.37
N LYS A 399 7.44 11.81 3.34
CA LYS A 399 6.38 12.39 4.18
C LYS A 399 4.97 11.85 3.89
N PHE A 400 4.81 11.17 2.75
CA PHE A 400 3.55 10.57 2.32
C PHE A 400 3.33 9.16 2.86
N GLU A 401 4.36 8.53 3.40
CA GLU A 401 4.33 7.12 3.77
C GLU A 401 3.88 6.89 5.21
N ALA A 402 3.23 5.77 5.42
CA ALA A 402 2.84 5.32 6.74
C ALA A 402 3.96 4.54 7.45
N TRP A 403 3.90 4.52 8.77
CA TRP A 403 4.65 3.62 9.64
C TRP A 403 3.79 2.39 9.90
N PHE A 404 4.38 1.21 9.84
CA PHE A 404 3.69 -0.06 10.01
C PHE A 404 4.23 -0.83 11.20
N LEU A 405 3.35 -1.21 12.11
CA LEU A 405 3.64 -2.16 13.17
C LEU A 405 3.45 -3.61 12.65
N THR A 406 4.13 -4.53 13.30
CA THR A 406 4.04 -5.97 13.05
C THR A 406 3.71 -6.72 14.33
N THR A 407 3.35 -7.99 14.21
CA THR A 407 3.12 -8.88 15.36
C THR A 407 4.35 -9.06 16.26
N GLU A 408 5.54 -8.73 15.75
CA GLU A 408 6.82 -8.86 16.45
C GLU A 408 7.24 -7.61 17.22
N HIS A 409 6.61 -6.46 16.99
CA HIS A 409 6.86 -5.27 17.79
C HIS A 409 6.40 -5.49 19.24
N THR A 410 7.12 -4.88 20.17
CA THR A 410 6.88 -4.95 21.62
C THR A 410 6.69 -3.56 22.21
N GLU A 411 6.15 -3.49 23.44
CA GLU A 411 6.07 -2.23 24.19
C GLU A 411 7.45 -1.59 24.42
N GLU A 412 8.50 -2.41 24.51
CA GLU A 412 9.87 -1.89 24.66
C GLU A 412 10.35 -1.21 23.39
N ASP A 413 9.98 -1.74 22.21
CA ASP A 413 10.27 -1.09 20.93
C ASP A 413 9.54 0.26 20.81
N ILE A 414 8.28 0.34 21.28
CA ILE A 414 7.54 1.61 21.36
C ILE A 414 8.27 2.60 22.27
N LYS A 415 8.69 2.19 23.47
CA LYS A 415 9.43 3.06 24.41
C LYS A 415 10.75 3.57 23.80
N GLN A 416 11.50 2.69 23.12
CA GLN A 416 12.73 3.08 22.44
C GLN A 416 12.45 4.06 21.30
N THR A 417 11.40 3.86 20.53
CA THR A 417 10.98 4.75 19.44
C THR A 417 10.57 6.12 19.99
N LEU A 418 9.80 6.17 21.07
CA LEU A 418 9.42 7.43 21.72
C LEU A 418 10.63 8.17 22.28
N LYS A 419 11.62 7.46 22.85
CA LYS A 419 12.88 8.06 23.29
C LYS A 419 13.68 8.66 22.11
N ALA A 420 13.71 7.97 20.97
CA ALA A 420 14.33 8.49 19.75
C ALA A 420 13.59 9.73 19.24
N ALA A 421 12.25 9.73 19.25
CA ALA A 421 11.43 10.86 18.84
C ALA A 421 11.58 12.06 19.78
N ASP A 422 11.68 11.84 21.10
CA ASP A 422 11.95 12.90 22.09
C ASP A 422 13.29 13.61 21.80
N TYR A 423 14.34 12.82 21.51
CA TYR A 423 15.60 13.36 21.06
C TYR A 423 15.47 14.12 19.73
N ALA A 424 14.83 13.52 18.72
CA ALA A 424 14.67 14.14 17.41
C ALA A 424 13.95 15.48 17.50
N PHE A 425 12.80 15.55 18.18
CA PHE A 425 12.06 16.80 18.36
C PHE A 425 12.85 17.87 19.13
N SER A 426 13.67 17.48 20.11
CA SER A 426 14.55 18.42 20.81
C SER A 426 15.58 19.09 19.91
N GLN A 427 15.98 18.44 18.81
CA GLN A 427 16.97 18.93 17.84
C GLN A 427 16.33 19.67 16.65
N MET A 428 15.01 19.75 16.59
CA MET A 428 14.25 20.41 15.51
C MET A 428 13.92 21.87 15.83
N LYS A 429 14.23 22.33 17.04
CA LYS A 429 14.02 23.71 17.49
C LYS A 429 14.96 24.69 16.81
#